data_4ef48c678f37b34796b37be13b6cb43f
#
_entry.id   4ef48c678f37b34796b37be13b6cb43f
#
_cell.length_a   1.000
_cell.length_b   1.000
_cell.length_c   1.000
_cell.angle_alpha   90.00
_cell.angle_beta   90.00
_cell.angle_gamma   90.00
#
_symmetry.space_group_name_H-M   'P 1'
#
loop_
_entity.id
_entity.type
_entity.pdbx_description
1 polymer ?
#
loop_
_entity_poly.entity_id
_entity_poly.type
_entity_poly.pdbx_seq_one_letter_code
_entity_poly.pdbx_strand_id
1 'polypeptide(L)'
;MKILVLNCGSSSVKYKLIDTENDTVMAEGGVEKIGLPDGFLKYKLSDGSKAIRELGLVDHKGAVKAVLDILTDPEVGCIRSYSEIGAVGHRVVHGGEKFSKSVLLTDEVLQQIKDCYGLAPLHNPANVTGIEAVEEILPGVKQVGVFDTAFHQTMPAKSFMYALPYKYYKEDGVRRYGFHGTSHRYVSQRVCEILGVDINKEKIITCHVGNGGSITAVLYGKSVDTSMGLTPVEGLMMGTRVGDVDPGALTYLMKKHNLSADELQKIINKESGVLGVTELSSDMREIEAADKAGDPRAHLALEMYEQRITKYIGAYAAEMGGVDIIVFTGGVGENQTGLRGNVCRPLGFMGVELDEQLNMTTRGTETVISAPSSKVKVVVVPTDEEMMIARDTRDIVSKLK
;
A
#
# COMPACT_ATOMS: atom_id res chain seq x y z
N MET A 1 9.17 23.30 3.56
CA MET A 1 10.38 22.42 3.41
C MET A 1 10.15 21.47 2.25
N LYS A 2 11.11 21.41 1.31
CA LYS A 2 11.02 20.47 0.18
C LYS A 2 11.51 19.09 0.57
N ILE A 3 10.65 18.09 0.48
CA ILE A 3 10.93 16.70 0.84
C ILE A 3 10.89 15.85 -0.42
N LEU A 4 11.98 15.14 -0.69
CA LEU A 4 11.99 14.11 -1.72
C LEU A 4 11.51 12.79 -1.11
N VAL A 5 10.44 12.24 -1.66
CA VAL A 5 9.92 10.93 -1.27
C VAL A 5 10.34 9.90 -2.30
N LEU A 6 10.93 8.81 -1.84
CA LEU A 6 11.40 7.70 -2.68
C LEU A 6 10.73 6.38 -2.27
N ASN A 7 10.32 5.63 -3.28
CA ASN A 7 9.85 4.25 -3.15
C ASN A 7 10.65 3.37 -4.11
N CYS A 8 11.69 2.72 -3.55
CA CYS A 8 12.62 1.87 -4.31
C CYS A 8 12.14 0.41 -4.27
N GLY A 9 11.63 -0.07 -5.40
CA GLY A 9 11.32 -1.48 -5.63
C GLY A 9 12.46 -2.22 -6.32
N SER A 10 12.32 -3.53 -6.53
CA SER A 10 13.34 -4.36 -7.17
C SER A 10 13.69 -3.96 -8.61
N SER A 11 12.73 -3.40 -9.35
CA SER A 11 12.88 -3.03 -10.77
C SER A 11 12.44 -1.60 -11.08
N SER A 12 12.12 -0.80 -10.07
CA SER A 12 11.68 0.58 -10.26
C SER A 12 11.98 1.47 -9.06
N VAL A 13 12.13 2.77 -9.31
CA VAL A 13 12.20 3.82 -8.28
C VAL A 13 11.13 4.85 -8.61
N LYS A 14 10.13 5.00 -7.74
CA LYS A 14 9.13 6.08 -7.84
C LYS A 14 9.53 7.23 -6.94
N TYR A 15 9.20 8.46 -7.36
CA TYR A 15 9.51 9.65 -6.58
C TYR A 15 8.41 10.68 -6.63
N LYS A 16 8.33 11.48 -5.55
CA LYS A 16 7.66 12.79 -5.52
C LYS A 16 8.54 13.80 -4.80
N LEU A 17 8.65 15.00 -5.32
CA LEU A 17 9.18 16.15 -4.57
C LEU A 17 8.00 16.97 -4.09
N ILE A 18 7.90 17.14 -2.77
CA ILE A 18 6.74 17.78 -2.12
C ILE A 18 7.23 18.98 -1.31
N ASP A 19 6.61 20.15 -1.53
CA ASP A 19 6.75 21.26 -0.61
C ASP A 19 5.72 21.14 0.51
N THR A 20 6.21 20.80 1.70
CA THR A 20 5.38 20.56 2.89
C THR A 20 4.92 21.83 3.61
N GLU A 21 5.21 23.02 3.09
CA GLU A 21 4.67 24.28 3.63
C GLU A 21 3.22 24.50 3.14
N ASN A 22 2.91 24.03 1.95
CA ASN A 22 1.61 24.15 1.33
C ASN A 22 1.05 22.83 0.79
N ASP A 23 1.71 21.70 1.13
CA ASP A 23 1.39 20.34 0.68
C ASP A 23 1.29 20.22 -0.85
N THR A 24 2.17 20.90 -1.58
CA THR A 24 2.17 20.92 -3.05
C THR A 24 3.17 19.92 -3.62
N VAL A 25 2.70 19.06 -4.53
CA VAL A 25 3.55 18.19 -5.34
C VAL A 25 4.24 19.04 -6.42
N MET A 26 5.55 19.22 -6.30
CA MET A 26 6.37 20.00 -7.23
C MET A 26 6.80 19.18 -8.45
N ALA A 27 7.07 17.89 -8.25
CA ALA A 27 7.42 16.95 -9.32
C ALA A 27 7.05 15.52 -8.89
N GLU A 28 6.71 14.70 -9.87
CA GLU A 28 6.45 13.27 -9.68
C GLU A 28 6.89 12.45 -10.89
N GLY A 29 7.29 11.21 -10.64
CA GLY A 29 7.70 10.31 -11.70
C GLY A 29 8.28 9.00 -11.20
N GLY A 30 9.05 8.33 -12.06
CA GLY A 30 9.74 7.11 -11.68
C GLY A 30 10.64 6.56 -12.76
N VAL A 31 11.65 5.85 -12.34
CA VAL A 31 12.51 5.04 -13.20
C VAL A 31 11.95 3.63 -13.23
N GLU A 32 11.79 3.09 -14.41
CA GLU A 32 11.26 1.75 -14.66
C GLU A 32 12.30 0.87 -15.34
N LYS A 33 12.13 -0.45 -15.24
CA LYS A 33 13.00 -1.46 -15.85
C LYS A 33 14.47 -1.35 -15.40
N ILE A 34 14.70 -1.07 -14.13
CA ILE A 34 16.05 -1.06 -13.54
C ILE A 34 16.68 -2.44 -13.71
N GLY A 35 17.94 -2.48 -14.15
CA GLY A 35 18.68 -3.71 -14.44
C GLY A 35 18.39 -4.32 -15.83
N LEU A 36 17.58 -3.67 -16.66
CA LEU A 36 17.30 -4.08 -18.04
C LEU A 36 17.87 -3.05 -19.03
N PRO A 37 18.17 -3.47 -20.29
CA PRO A 37 18.78 -2.60 -21.29
C PRO A 37 17.92 -1.42 -21.73
N ASP A 38 16.62 -1.51 -21.53
CA ASP A 38 15.62 -0.52 -21.95
C ASP A 38 15.00 0.22 -20.76
N GLY A 39 15.78 0.49 -19.72
CA GLY A 39 15.40 1.33 -18.60
C GLY A 39 15.08 2.77 -19.02
N PHE A 40 14.08 3.37 -18.38
CA PHE A 40 13.65 4.73 -18.71
C PHE A 40 13.10 5.46 -17.49
N LEU A 41 13.19 6.80 -17.52
CA LEU A 41 12.56 7.71 -16.56
C LEU A 41 11.28 8.27 -17.15
N LYS A 42 10.15 8.08 -16.44
CA LYS A 42 8.90 8.83 -16.66
C LYS A 42 8.85 9.99 -15.70
N TYR A 43 8.42 11.15 -16.18
CA TYR A 43 8.20 12.32 -15.34
C TYR A 43 7.03 13.15 -15.86
N LYS A 44 6.41 13.89 -14.96
CA LYS A 44 5.29 14.76 -15.26
C LYS A 44 5.80 16.20 -15.41
N LEU A 45 5.40 16.85 -16.47
CA LEU A 45 5.69 18.25 -16.72
C LEU A 45 4.73 19.17 -15.99
N SER A 46 5.07 20.45 -15.87
CA SER A 46 4.26 21.46 -15.19
C SER A 46 2.87 21.65 -15.79
N ASP A 47 2.69 21.37 -17.08
CA ASP A 47 1.41 21.40 -17.80
C ASP A 47 0.56 20.11 -17.56
N GLY A 48 1.08 19.16 -16.79
CA GLY A 48 0.45 17.87 -16.50
C GLY A 48 0.70 16.79 -17.54
N SER A 49 1.35 17.08 -18.65
CA SER A 49 1.76 16.08 -19.64
C SER A 49 2.86 15.17 -19.08
N LYS A 50 2.99 13.97 -19.66
CA LYS A 50 4.02 12.98 -19.27
C LYS A 50 5.09 12.91 -20.34
N ALA A 51 6.34 12.92 -19.91
CA ALA A 51 7.50 12.73 -20.76
C ALA A 51 8.31 11.51 -20.33
N ILE A 52 9.10 10.98 -21.25
CA ILE A 52 9.96 9.82 -21.05
C ILE A 52 11.38 10.19 -21.48
N ARG A 53 12.37 9.82 -20.63
CA ARG A 53 13.79 9.90 -20.96
C ARG A 53 14.36 8.49 -20.91
N GLU A 54 14.94 8.01 -22.00
CA GLU A 54 15.65 6.73 -22.02
C GLU A 54 16.93 6.82 -21.20
N LEU A 55 17.20 5.76 -20.43
CA LEU A 55 18.37 5.66 -19.58
C LEU A 55 19.28 4.50 -20.01
N GLY A 56 18.73 3.51 -20.72
CA GLY A 56 19.44 2.26 -21.01
C GLY A 56 19.60 1.39 -19.76
N LEU A 57 20.70 0.63 -19.69
CA LEU A 57 21.02 -0.19 -18.53
C LEU A 57 21.39 0.70 -17.35
N VAL A 58 20.56 0.73 -16.32
CA VAL A 58 20.75 1.52 -15.12
C VAL A 58 20.53 0.65 -13.88
N ASP A 59 21.33 0.86 -12.85
CA ASP A 59 21.15 0.29 -11.51
C ASP A 59 20.33 1.24 -10.61
N HIS A 60 20.08 0.87 -9.36
CA HIS A 60 19.33 1.70 -8.42
C HIS A 60 20.01 3.04 -8.12
N LYS A 61 21.33 3.05 -8.04
CA LYS A 61 22.10 4.28 -7.83
C LYS A 61 21.95 5.23 -9.02
N GLY A 62 22.11 4.71 -10.22
CA GLY A 62 21.87 5.47 -11.46
C GLY A 62 20.43 5.94 -11.58
N ALA A 63 19.46 5.14 -11.12
CA ALA A 63 18.06 5.53 -11.10
C ALA A 63 17.79 6.70 -10.13
N VAL A 64 18.34 6.65 -8.90
CA VAL A 64 18.25 7.77 -7.95
C VAL A 64 18.93 9.01 -8.50
N LYS A 65 20.12 8.86 -9.13
CA LYS A 65 20.79 9.97 -9.79
C LYS A 65 19.94 10.58 -10.90
N ALA A 66 19.33 9.75 -11.77
CA ALA A 66 18.47 10.25 -12.85
C ALA A 66 17.25 11.02 -12.30
N VAL A 67 16.69 10.61 -11.16
CA VAL A 67 15.65 11.36 -10.45
C VAL A 67 16.16 12.73 -9.99
N LEU A 68 17.33 12.79 -9.39
CA LEU A 68 17.90 14.06 -8.92
C LEU A 68 18.27 14.99 -10.08
N ASP A 69 18.82 14.43 -11.17
CA ASP A 69 19.16 15.17 -12.37
C ASP A 69 17.93 15.81 -13.05
N ILE A 70 16.79 15.07 -13.12
CA ILE A 70 15.57 15.65 -13.71
C ILE A 70 14.95 16.75 -12.84
N LEU A 71 15.08 16.66 -11.52
CA LEU A 71 14.60 17.70 -10.61
C LEU A 71 15.35 19.03 -10.77
N THR A 72 16.62 18.98 -11.19
CA THR A 72 17.50 20.16 -11.40
C THR A 72 17.72 20.47 -12.88
N ASP A 73 17.06 19.78 -13.79
CA ASP A 73 17.19 19.99 -15.24
C ASP A 73 16.80 21.44 -15.59
N PRO A 74 17.61 22.18 -16.39
CA PRO A 74 17.35 23.57 -16.69
C PRO A 74 16.02 23.86 -17.43
N GLU A 75 15.48 22.86 -18.17
CA GLU A 75 14.29 23.03 -18.99
C GLU A 75 13.01 22.57 -18.28
N VAL A 76 13.10 21.47 -17.50
CA VAL A 76 11.92 20.81 -16.92
C VAL A 76 12.00 20.65 -15.41
N GLY A 77 13.13 20.94 -14.79
CA GLY A 77 13.33 20.81 -13.35
C GLY A 77 12.54 21.84 -12.54
N CYS A 78 12.31 21.52 -11.27
CA CYS A 78 11.53 22.36 -10.36
C CYS A 78 12.38 22.95 -9.21
N ILE A 79 13.66 22.61 -9.13
CA ILE A 79 14.64 23.17 -8.19
C ILE A 79 15.93 23.51 -8.92
N ARG A 80 16.71 24.44 -8.36
CA ARG A 80 17.96 24.92 -8.98
C ARG A 80 19.18 24.08 -8.58
N SER A 81 19.15 23.47 -7.41
CA SER A 81 20.22 22.63 -6.90
C SER A 81 19.70 21.61 -5.89
N TYR A 82 20.47 20.55 -5.67
CA TYR A 82 20.17 19.51 -4.67
C TYR A 82 20.09 20.06 -3.24
N SER A 83 20.75 21.18 -2.94
CA SER A 83 20.71 21.81 -1.61
C SER A 83 19.32 22.34 -1.22
N GLU A 84 18.40 22.46 -2.16
CA GLU A 84 17.02 22.82 -1.86
C GLU A 84 16.19 21.64 -1.29
N ILE A 85 16.69 20.40 -1.42
CA ILE A 85 16.08 19.22 -0.80
C ILE A 85 16.40 19.24 0.69
N GLY A 86 15.41 19.53 1.51
CA GLY A 86 15.59 19.65 2.95
C GLY A 86 15.74 18.32 3.68
N ALA A 87 15.12 17.25 3.16
CA ALA A 87 15.27 15.88 3.64
C ALA A 87 14.71 14.88 2.62
N VAL A 88 14.97 13.57 2.83
CA VAL A 88 14.45 12.48 2.00
C VAL A 88 13.66 11.51 2.86
N GLY A 89 12.43 11.20 2.43
CA GLY A 89 11.59 10.17 3.03
C GLY A 89 11.61 8.90 2.18
N HIS A 90 11.84 7.77 2.81
CA HIS A 90 11.86 6.48 2.13
C HIS A 90 10.70 5.60 2.60
N ARG A 91 9.95 5.05 1.66
CA ARG A 91 9.08 3.91 1.96
C ARG A 91 9.95 2.69 2.18
N VAL A 92 9.79 2.03 3.32
CA VAL A 92 10.40 0.75 3.67
C VAL A 92 9.30 -0.27 3.90
N VAL A 93 9.38 -1.41 3.24
CA VAL A 93 8.26 -2.36 3.26
C VAL A 93 8.13 -3.04 4.62
N HIS A 94 9.22 -3.45 5.26
CA HIS A 94 9.14 -4.22 6.50
C HIS A 94 10.07 -3.68 7.58
N GLY A 95 9.48 -3.35 8.73
CA GLY A 95 10.21 -2.86 9.91
C GLY A 95 10.34 -3.88 11.05
N GLY A 96 9.86 -5.11 10.88
CA GLY A 96 9.80 -6.10 11.96
C GLY A 96 8.95 -5.60 13.12
N GLU A 97 9.25 -6.06 14.32
CA GLU A 97 8.64 -5.59 15.57
C GLU A 97 9.33 -4.35 16.16
N LYS A 98 10.48 -3.95 15.60
CA LYS A 98 11.31 -2.87 16.14
C LYS A 98 10.76 -1.47 15.80
N PHE A 99 10.07 -1.33 14.67
CA PHE A 99 9.59 -0.03 14.19
C PHE A 99 8.08 0.07 14.24
N SER A 100 7.56 0.81 15.22
CA SER A 100 6.15 1.15 15.37
C SER A 100 5.79 2.55 14.87
N LYS A 101 6.76 3.27 14.31
CA LYS A 101 6.64 4.63 13.76
C LYS A 101 7.78 4.90 12.78
N SER A 102 7.63 6.00 12.03
CA SER A 102 8.69 6.52 11.17
C SER A 102 9.90 6.98 11.99
N VAL A 103 11.11 6.76 11.49
CA VAL A 103 12.35 7.06 12.22
C VAL A 103 13.40 7.71 11.32
N LEU A 104 14.27 8.53 11.93
CA LEU A 104 15.48 9.01 11.28
C LEU A 104 16.40 7.83 10.98
N LEU A 105 16.90 7.75 9.75
CA LEU A 105 17.81 6.70 9.35
C LEU A 105 19.23 7.03 9.87
N THR A 106 19.74 6.10 10.68
CA THR A 106 21.13 6.06 11.17
C THR A 106 21.74 4.72 10.77
N ASP A 107 23.04 4.55 10.90
CA ASP A 107 23.70 3.27 10.61
C ASP A 107 23.07 2.10 11.42
N GLU A 108 22.71 2.37 12.67
CA GLU A 108 22.05 1.39 13.53
C GLU A 108 20.64 1.02 13.03
N VAL A 109 19.85 2.02 12.64
CA VAL A 109 18.52 1.80 12.06
C VAL A 109 18.63 1.04 10.73
N LEU A 110 19.60 1.39 9.89
CA LEU A 110 19.84 0.72 8.62
C LEU A 110 20.23 -0.75 8.83
N GLN A 111 21.07 -1.04 9.84
CA GLN A 111 21.39 -2.43 10.20
C GLN A 111 20.14 -3.20 10.65
N GLN A 112 19.26 -2.59 11.44
CA GLN A 112 18.01 -3.22 11.87
C GLN A 112 17.06 -3.49 10.69
N ILE A 113 17.05 -2.63 9.66
CA ILE A 113 16.29 -2.88 8.42
C ILE A 113 16.90 -4.08 7.65
N LYS A 114 18.24 -4.17 7.61
CA LYS A 114 18.95 -5.32 7.01
C LYS A 114 18.64 -6.64 7.74
N ASP A 115 18.51 -6.61 9.07
CA ASP A 115 18.10 -7.78 9.87
C ASP A 115 16.70 -8.30 9.48
N CYS A 116 15.84 -7.45 8.89
CA CYS A 116 14.52 -7.82 8.41
C CYS A 116 14.51 -8.38 6.98
N TYR A 117 15.66 -8.60 6.32
CA TYR A 117 15.71 -9.12 4.95
C TYR A 117 15.02 -10.49 4.81
N GLY A 118 15.12 -11.34 5.85
CA GLY A 118 14.43 -12.63 5.86
C GLY A 118 12.91 -12.53 5.82
N LEU A 119 12.34 -11.44 6.33
CA LEU A 119 10.89 -11.16 6.34
C LEU A 119 10.39 -10.53 5.02
N ALA A 120 11.24 -9.78 4.33
CA ALA A 120 10.91 -9.09 3.07
C ALA A 120 12.04 -9.18 2.04
N PRO A 121 12.45 -10.38 1.60
CA PRO A 121 13.65 -10.58 0.76
C PRO A 121 13.55 -9.93 -0.62
N LEU A 122 12.32 -9.71 -1.12
CA LEU A 122 12.09 -9.09 -2.42
C LEU A 122 12.01 -7.55 -2.38
N HIS A 123 11.96 -6.94 -1.18
CA HIS A 123 11.67 -5.52 -1.03
C HIS A 123 12.73 -4.78 -0.23
N ASN A 124 13.02 -5.20 1.00
CA ASN A 124 13.94 -4.49 1.88
C ASN A 124 15.35 -4.30 1.30
N PRO A 125 15.96 -5.27 0.58
CA PRO A 125 17.26 -5.03 -0.06
C PRO A 125 17.22 -3.86 -1.05
N ALA A 126 16.19 -3.76 -1.89
CA ALA A 126 16.05 -2.64 -2.82
C ALA A 126 15.79 -1.31 -2.10
N ASN A 127 15.01 -1.31 -1.01
CA ASN A 127 14.81 -0.12 -0.20
C ASN A 127 16.15 0.39 0.38
N VAL A 128 16.97 -0.51 0.95
CA VAL A 128 18.29 -0.16 1.51
C VAL A 128 19.23 0.35 0.42
N THR A 129 19.27 -0.29 -0.74
CA THR A 129 20.08 0.20 -1.87
C THR A 129 19.70 1.64 -2.27
N GLY A 130 18.41 1.97 -2.25
CA GLY A 130 17.94 3.34 -2.50
C GLY A 130 18.39 4.33 -1.42
N ILE A 131 18.37 3.95 -0.15
CA ILE A 131 18.84 4.76 0.98
C ILE A 131 20.35 5.02 0.87
N GLU A 132 21.13 3.97 0.62
CA GLU A 132 22.59 4.07 0.47
C GLU A 132 22.97 4.92 -0.76
N ALA A 133 22.23 4.81 -1.86
CA ALA A 133 22.42 5.65 -3.03
C ALA A 133 22.18 7.15 -2.73
N VAL A 134 21.16 7.47 -1.94
CA VAL A 134 20.91 8.86 -1.51
C VAL A 134 22.05 9.37 -0.63
N GLU A 135 22.54 8.58 0.34
CA GLU A 135 23.64 8.99 1.21
C GLU A 135 24.93 9.30 0.41
N GLU A 136 25.17 8.51 -0.63
CA GLU A 136 26.34 8.71 -1.50
C GLU A 136 26.23 9.96 -2.39
N ILE A 137 25.03 10.25 -2.93
CA ILE A 137 24.81 11.36 -3.88
C ILE A 137 24.55 12.68 -3.13
N LEU A 138 23.86 12.62 -1.99
CA LEU A 138 23.47 13.76 -1.15
C LEU A 138 24.03 13.59 0.28
N PRO A 139 25.35 13.57 0.46
CA PRO A 139 25.95 13.27 1.75
C PRO A 139 25.46 14.24 2.83
N GLY A 140 25.03 13.67 3.97
CA GLY A 140 24.57 14.43 5.12
C GLY A 140 23.12 14.95 5.03
N VAL A 141 22.39 14.71 3.95
CA VAL A 141 20.96 14.97 3.91
C VAL A 141 20.26 14.08 4.93
N LYS A 142 19.29 14.64 5.66
CA LYS A 142 18.51 13.84 6.63
C LYS A 142 17.56 12.91 5.91
N GLN A 143 17.62 11.64 6.26
CA GLN A 143 16.81 10.58 5.66
C GLN A 143 15.90 9.94 6.71
N VAL A 144 14.65 9.67 6.36
CA VAL A 144 13.64 9.08 7.25
C VAL A 144 13.06 7.83 6.60
N GLY A 145 12.99 6.75 7.37
CA GLY A 145 12.31 5.52 6.98
C GLY A 145 10.87 5.50 7.49
N VAL A 146 9.94 5.24 6.58
CA VAL A 146 8.50 5.08 6.85
C VAL A 146 8.09 3.66 6.47
N PHE A 147 7.61 2.90 7.45
CA PHE A 147 7.42 1.45 7.31
C PHE A 147 5.96 1.10 7.05
N ASP A 148 5.72 0.26 6.05
CA ASP A 148 4.37 -0.25 5.74
C ASP A 148 3.75 -1.03 6.91
N THR A 149 4.59 -1.64 7.74
CA THR A 149 4.17 -2.46 8.89
C THR A 149 3.96 -1.65 10.18
N ALA A 150 4.44 -0.41 10.25
CA ALA A 150 4.50 0.35 11.50
C ALA A 150 3.13 0.66 12.10
N PHE A 151 2.14 1.03 11.27
CA PHE A 151 0.79 1.33 11.74
C PHE A 151 0.12 0.14 12.43
N HIS A 152 0.45 -1.08 12.00
CA HIS A 152 -0.12 -2.32 12.52
C HIS A 152 0.57 -2.84 13.79
N GLN A 153 1.63 -2.17 14.28
CA GLN A 153 2.31 -2.58 15.51
C GLN A 153 1.47 -2.35 16.78
N THR A 154 0.32 -1.70 16.65
CA THR A 154 -0.66 -1.54 17.75
C THR A 154 -1.62 -2.74 17.89
N MET A 155 -1.56 -3.72 16.99
CA MET A 155 -2.37 -4.95 17.11
C MET A 155 -2.07 -5.69 18.40
N PRO A 156 -3.11 -6.16 19.14
CA PRO A 156 -2.91 -7.00 20.30
C PRO A 156 -2.44 -8.42 19.91
N ALA A 157 -1.80 -9.12 20.83
CA ALA A 157 -1.24 -10.46 20.58
C ALA A 157 -2.26 -11.45 20.01
N LYS A 158 -3.51 -11.39 20.45
CA LYS A 158 -4.60 -12.23 19.95
C LYS A 158 -4.88 -12.07 18.44
N SER A 159 -4.57 -10.88 17.86
CA SER A 159 -4.76 -10.58 16.45
C SER A 159 -3.52 -10.88 15.61
N PHE A 160 -2.32 -10.66 16.15
CA PHE A 160 -1.10 -10.88 15.38
C PHE A 160 -0.53 -12.30 15.48
N MET A 161 -0.86 -13.08 16.53
CA MET A 161 -0.33 -14.42 16.71
C MET A 161 -1.00 -15.42 15.77
N TYR A 162 -0.20 -16.25 15.10
CA TYR A 162 -0.71 -17.43 14.44
C TYR A 162 -0.83 -18.59 15.44
N ALA A 163 -1.82 -19.45 15.25
CA ALA A 163 -2.00 -20.67 16.05
C ALA A 163 -0.98 -21.76 15.63
N LEU A 164 0.27 -21.39 15.53
CA LEU A 164 1.43 -22.26 15.28
C LEU A 164 2.18 -22.50 16.60
N PRO A 165 3.10 -23.48 16.66
CA PRO A 165 3.94 -23.65 17.86
C PRO A 165 4.64 -22.34 18.22
N TYR A 166 4.48 -21.91 19.48
CA TYR A 166 4.91 -20.59 19.98
C TYR A 166 6.38 -20.27 19.70
N LYS A 167 7.24 -21.29 19.60
CA LYS A 167 8.66 -21.13 19.29
C LYS A 167 8.91 -20.38 17.98
N TYR A 168 8.08 -20.60 16.95
CA TYR A 168 8.24 -19.92 15.66
C TYR A 168 7.96 -18.41 15.73
N TYR A 169 7.06 -17.99 16.60
CA TYR A 169 6.93 -16.58 16.92
C TYR A 169 8.17 -16.06 17.64
N LYS A 170 8.57 -16.75 18.71
CA LYS A 170 9.63 -16.27 19.60
C LYS A 170 11.01 -16.25 18.95
N GLU A 171 11.33 -17.25 18.15
CA GLU A 171 12.67 -17.46 17.57
C GLU A 171 12.78 -16.86 16.16
N ASP A 172 11.70 -16.95 15.35
CA ASP A 172 11.71 -16.60 13.92
C ASP A 172 10.87 -15.37 13.62
N GLY A 173 10.15 -14.80 14.60
CA GLY A 173 9.28 -13.64 14.39
C GLY A 173 8.06 -13.94 13.51
N VAL A 174 7.61 -15.22 13.44
CA VAL A 174 6.48 -15.65 12.62
C VAL A 174 5.17 -15.20 13.28
N ARG A 175 4.65 -14.09 12.76
CA ARG A 175 3.40 -13.45 13.17
C ARG A 175 2.79 -12.65 12.03
N ARG A 176 1.56 -12.17 12.21
CA ARG A 176 0.97 -11.15 11.33
C ARG A 176 1.67 -9.80 11.57
N TYR A 177 2.13 -9.16 10.51
CA TYR A 177 2.65 -7.79 10.52
C TYR A 177 1.69 -6.83 9.84
N GLY A 178 1.11 -7.23 8.71
CA GLY A 178 0.29 -6.37 7.88
C GLY A 178 1.13 -5.40 7.04
N PHE A 179 0.50 -4.87 6.00
CA PHE A 179 1.14 -3.94 5.04
C PHE A 179 0.16 -2.84 4.66
N HIS A 180 0.53 -1.94 3.75
CA HIS A 180 -0.22 -0.73 3.41
C HIS A 180 -0.51 0.16 4.63
N GLY A 181 0.28 0.04 5.70
CA GLY A 181 0.03 0.76 6.95
C GLY A 181 0.03 2.27 6.78
N THR A 182 0.89 2.81 5.91
CA THR A 182 0.91 4.25 5.60
C THR A 182 -0.41 4.70 4.97
N SER A 183 -0.95 3.92 4.02
CA SER A 183 -2.26 4.18 3.42
C SER A 183 -3.40 4.09 4.43
N HIS A 184 -3.48 2.99 5.19
CA HIS A 184 -4.52 2.80 6.21
C HIS A 184 -4.50 3.91 7.26
N ARG A 185 -3.33 4.34 7.69
CA ARG A 185 -3.17 5.48 8.61
C ARG A 185 -3.65 6.78 7.98
N TYR A 186 -3.23 7.07 6.76
CA TYR A 186 -3.63 8.28 6.03
C TYR A 186 -5.15 8.36 5.88
N VAL A 187 -5.78 7.34 5.29
CA VAL A 187 -7.20 7.40 4.98
C VAL A 187 -8.09 7.36 6.23
N SER A 188 -7.64 6.72 7.32
CA SER A 188 -8.37 6.74 8.58
C SER A 188 -8.35 8.11 9.26
N GLN A 189 -7.26 8.87 9.16
CA GLN A 189 -7.18 10.24 9.62
C GLN A 189 -7.99 11.17 8.71
N ARG A 190 -7.79 11.04 7.41
CA ARG A 190 -8.43 11.90 6.42
C ARG A 190 -9.95 11.80 6.42
N VAL A 191 -10.50 10.60 6.57
CA VAL A 191 -11.97 10.44 6.64
C VAL A 191 -12.57 11.14 7.86
N CYS A 192 -11.87 11.16 8.99
CA CYS A 192 -12.32 11.87 10.17
C CYS A 192 -12.31 13.40 9.95
N GLU A 193 -11.30 13.92 9.24
CA GLU A 193 -11.27 15.33 8.83
C GLU A 193 -12.47 15.68 7.92
N ILE A 194 -12.74 14.83 6.90
CA ILE A 194 -13.87 15.00 5.97
C ILE A 194 -15.20 15.03 6.71
N LEU A 195 -15.39 14.13 7.66
CA LEU A 195 -16.63 13.99 8.42
C LEU A 195 -16.73 14.94 9.64
N GLY A 196 -15.64 15.61 10.02
CA GLY A 196 -15.57 16.48 11.20
C GLY A 196 -15.72 15.70 12.52
N VAL A 197 -15.19 14.47 12.61
CA VAL A 197 -15.28 13.59 13.77
C VAL A 197 -13.91 13.34 14.41
N ASP A 198 -13.91 12.92 15.67
CA ASP A 198 -12.69 12.61 16.43
C ASP A 198 -12.29 11.14 16.23
N ILE A 199 -11.15 10.89 15.59
CA ILE A 199 -10.63 9.54 15.31
C ILE A 199 -10.52 8.69 16.58
N ASN A 200 -10.32 9.29 17.75
CA ASN A 200 -10.21 8.58 19.02
C ASN A 200 -11.55 8.04 19.54
N LYS A 201 -12.64 8.29 18.82
CA LYS A 201 -14.00 7.83 19.18
C LYS A 201 -14.62 6.92 18.13
N GLU A 202 -13.98 6.79 16.96
CA GLU A 202 -14.56 6.11 15.80
C GLU A 202 -14.02 4.68 15.65
N LYS A 203 -14.88 3.81 15.15
CA LYS A 203 -14.60 2.45 14.69
C LYS A 203 -14.57 2.45 13.16
N ILE A 204 -13.39 2.40 12.59
CA ILE A 204 -13.19 2.59 11.15
C ILE A 204 -12.70 1.28 10.52
N ILE A 205 -13.27 0.90 9.39
CA ILE A 205 -12.73 -0.15 8.54
C ILE A 205 -12.22 0.50 7.26
N THR A 206 -10.94 0.34 6.98
CA THR A 206 -10.29 0.88 5.78
C THR A 206 -10.03 -0.25 4.79
N CYS A 207 -10.53 -0.10 3.57
CA CYS A 207 -10.43 -1.06 2.48
C CYS A 207 -9.48 -0.50 1.42
N HIS A 208 -8.20 -0.82 1.52
CA HIS A 208 -7.21 -0.50 0.48
C HIS A 208 -7.27 -1.60 -0.58
N VAL A 209 -7.89 -1.31 -1.71
CA VAL A 209 -8.19 -2.28 -2.76
C VAL A 209 -7.58 -1.83 -4.08
N GLY A 210 -6.59 -2.57 -4.54
CA GLY A 210 -5.87 -2.36 -5.78
C GLY A 210 -5.43 -3.69 -6.40
N ASN A 211 -4.31 -3.71 -7.13
CA ASN A 211 -3.71 -4.97 -7.57
C ASN A 211 -3.22 -5.82 -6.37
N GLY A 212 -2.64 -5.18 -5.35
CA GLY A 212 -2.61 -5.70 -3.99
C GLY A 212 -3.78 -5.13 -3.19
N GLY A 213 -4.21 -5.82 -2.13
CA GLY A 213 -5.32 -5.33 -1.32
C GLY A 213 -5.24 -5.79 0.13
N SER A 214 -5.68 -4.93 1.04
CA SER A 214 -5.83 -5.26 2.45
C SER A 214 -6.98 -4.48 3.09
N ILE A 215 -7.53 -5.04 4.16
CA ILE A 215 -8.52 -4.39 5.01
C ILE A 215 -7.96 -4.29 6.41
N THR A 216 -8.20 -3.16 7.07
CA THR A 216 -7.72 -2.92 8.43
C THR A 216 -8.86 -2.46 9.32
N ALA A 217 -8.94 -3.05 10.51
CA ALA A 217 -9.77 -2.59 11.61
C ALA A 217 -9.03 -1.51 12.38
N VAL A 218 -9.56 -0.30 12.39
CA VAL A 218 -9.00 0.85 13.11
C VAL A 218 -9.95 1.23 14.24
N LEU A 219 -9.54 0.92 15.47
CA LEU A 219 -10.30 1.21 16.67
C LEU A 219 -9.67 2.40 17.39
N TYR A 220 -10.39 3.51 17.45
CA TYR A 220 -9.95 4.72 18.15
C TYR A 220 -8.55 5.16 17.74
N GLY A 221 -8.32 5.21 16.42
CA GLY A 221 -7.06 5.63 15.81
C GLY A 221 -5.94 4.59 15.78
N LYS A 222 -6.18 3.38 16.26
CA LYS A 222 -5.18 2.30 16.31
C LYS A 222 -5.59 1.12 15.42
N SER A 223 -4.66 0.58 14.66
CA SER A 223 -4.85 -0.69 13.98
C SER A 223 -4.97 -1.82 15.02
N VAL A 224 -6.09 -2.55 15.02
CA VAL A 224 -6.33 -3.67 15.95
C VAL A 224 -6.31 -5.01 15.23
N ASP A 225 -6.57 -5.04 13.93
CA ASP A 225 -6.33 -6.19 13.04
C ASP A 225 -6.17 -5.72 11.59
N THR A 226 -5.54 -6.55 10.76
CA THR A 226 -5.39 -6.31 9.33
C THR A 226 -5.32 -7.62 8.56
N SER A 227 -5.75 -7.62 7.30
CA SER A 227 -5.92 -8.85 6.51
C SER A 227 -4.63 -9.46 5.98
N MET A 228 -3.61 -8.65 5.67
CA MET A 228 -2.30 -9.19 5.28
C MET A 228 -1.56 -9.75 6.50
N GLY A 229 -0.75 -10.78 6.28
CA GLY A 229 -0.12 -11.57 7.33
C GLY A 229 1.36 -11.27 7.56
N LEU A 230 2.12 -12.34 7.73
CA LEU A 230 3.59 -12.32 7.73
C LEU A 230 4.10 -11.73 6.40
N THR A 231 3.42 -12.06 5.32
CA THR A 231 3.70 -11.58 3.96
C THR A 231 2.46 -10.92 3.37
N PRO A 232 2.57 -10.17 2.26
CA PRO A 232 1.42 -9.56 1.60
C PRO A 232 0.52 -10.54 0.82
N VAL A 233 0.54 -11.84 1.13
CA VAL A 233 -0.24 -12.89 0.44
C VAL A 233 -1.56 -13.17 1.14
N GLU A 234 -1.56 -13.23 2.48
CA GLU A 234 -2.75 -13.54 3.28
C GLU A 234 -3.84 -12.47 3.11
N GLY A 235 -5.09 -12.87 3.26
CA GLY A 235 -6.23 -11.97 3.31
C GLY A 235 -7.09 -11.98 2.05
N LEU A 236 -7.21 -10.83 1.40
CA LEU A 236 -8.04 -10.66 0.21
C LEU A 236 -7.51 -11.48 -0.97
N MET A 237 -8.41 -11.95 -1.82
CA MET A 237 -8.07 -12.31 -3.19
C MET A 237 -7.58 -11.04 -3.89
N MET A 238 -6.44 -11.11 -4.57
CA MET A 238 -5.81 -9.94 -5.22
C MET A 238 -5.66 -10.20 -6.73
N GLY A 239 -5.05 -9.29 -7.44
CA GLY A 239 -4.84 -9.46 -8.89
C GLY A 239 -4.12 -10.77 -9.24
N THR A 240 -3.02 -11.08 -8.54
CA THR A 240 -2.19 -12.29 -8.77
C THR A 240 -1.96 -13.12 -7.51
N ARG A 241 -2.32 -12.63 -6.33
CA ARG A 241 -2.10 -13.31 -5.04
C ARG A 241 -3.36 -14.03 -4.59
N VAL A 242 -3.19 -15.21 -4.02
CA VAL A 242 -4.29 -16.12 -3.67
C VAL A 242 -5.20 -15.59 -2.54
N GLY A 243 -4.65 -14.82 -1.59
CA GLY A 243 -5.34 -14.49 -0.35
C GLY A 243 -5.43 -15.69 0.60
N ASP A 244 -6.51 -15.71 1.42
CA ASP A 244 -6.75 -16.83 2.33
C ASP A 244 -7.00 -18.12 1.55
N VAL A 245 -6.27 -19.15 1.93
CA VAL A 245 -6.38 -20.50 1.39
C VAL A 245 -6.06 -21.52 2.47
N ASP A 246 -6.67 -22.69 2.41
CA ASP A 246 -6.35 -23.80 3.33
C ASP A 246 -4.86 -24.22 3.16
N PRO A 247 -4.02 -24.16 4.21
CA PRO A 247 -2.64 -24.66 4.16
C PRO A 247 -2.56 -26.12 3.73
N GLY A 248 -3.58 -26.93 4.05
CA GLY A 248 -3.70 -28.33 3.62
C GLY A 248 -3.80 -28.44 2.10
N ALA A 249 -4.51 -27.53 1.42
CA ALA A 249 -4.59 -27.50 -0.03
C ALA A 249 -3.21 -27.19 -0.65
N LEU A 250 -2.43 -26.28 -0.05
CA LEU A 250 -1.10 -25.93 -0.53
C LEU A 250 -0.14 -27.14 -0.44
N THR A 251 -0.12 -27.82 0.72
CA THR A 251 0.72 -29.01 0.90
C THR A 251 0.27 -30.20 0.05
N TYR A 252 -1.04 -30.32 -0.21
CA TYR A 252 -1.57 -31.31 -1.16
C TYR A 252 -1.05 -31.06 -2.59
N LEU A 253 -1.12 -29.81 -3.07
CA LEU A 253 -0.62 -29.45 -4.40
C LEU A 253 0.89 -29.68 -4.52
N MET A 254 1.68 -29.33 -3.50
CA MET A 254 3.11 -29.60 -3.46
C MET A 254 3.41 -31.09 -3.67
N LYS A 255 2.73 -31.96 -2.92
CA LYS A 255 2.92 -33.41 -3.02
C LYS A 255 2.44 -33.96 -4.35
N LYS A 256 1.25 -33.54 -4.82
CA LYS A 256 0.62 -34.05 -6.03
C LYS A 256 1.42 -33.70 -7.29
N HIS A 257 1.95 -32.48 -7.36
CA HIS A 257 2.68 -31.97 -8.52
C HIS A 257 4.20 -31.90 -8.31
N ASN A 258 4.71 -32.43 -7.19
CA ASN A 258 6.12 -32.40 -6.80
C ASN A 258 6.74 -31.00 -6.87
N LEU A 259 6.00 -30.00 -6.34
CA LEU A 259 6.43 -28.61 -6.35
C LEU A 259 7.43 -28.35 -5.22
N SER A 260 8.48 -27.61 -5.52
CA SER A 260 9.36 -26.99 -4.53
C SER A 260 8.63 -25.84 -3.77
N ALA A 261 9.21 -25.41 -2.67
CA ALA A 261 8.69 -24.24 -1.93
C ALA A 261 8.70 -22.97 -2.79
N ASP A 262 9.73 -22.76 -3.62
CA ASP A 262 9.85 -21.60 -4.50
C ASP A 262 8.79 -21.60 -5.61
N GLU A 263 8.52 -22.76 -6.19
CA GLU A 263 7.44 -22.93 -7.19
C GLU A 263 6.07 -22.64 -6.56
N LEU A 264 5.80 -23.17 -5.36
CA LEU A 264 4.57 -22.85 -4.65
C LEU A 264 4.48 -21.35 -4.33
N GLN A 265 5.58 -20.75 -3.88
CA GLN A 265 5.62 -19.32 -3.61
C GLN A 265 5.32 -18.49 -4.87
N LYS A 266 5.81 -18.90 -6.03
CA LYS A 266 5.48 -18.29 -7.32
C LYS A 266 3.99 -18.40 -7.63
N ILE A 267 3.40 -19.58 -7.47
CA ILE A 267 1.97 -19.82 -7.70
C ILE A 267 1.12 -18.90 -6.84
N ILE A 268 1.33 -18.89 -5.51
CA ILE A 268 0.47 -18.12 -4.60
C ILE A 268 0.64 -16.61 -4.70
N ASN A 269 1.78 -16.11 -5.23
CA ASN A 269 2.06 -14.68 -5.37
C ASN A 269 1.79 -14.11 -6.76
N LYS A 270 2.01 -14.89 -7.83
CA LYS A 270 2.07 -14.39 -9.22
C LYS A 270 1.11 -15.04 -10.19
N GLU A 271 0.59 -16.22 -9.87
CA GLU A 271 -0.21 -17.04 -10.78
C GLU A 271 -1.61 -17.36 -10.24
N SER A 272 -1.98 -16.76 -9.10
CA SER A 272 -3.25 -16.96 -8.41
C SER A 272 -4.14 -15.72 -8.50
N GLY A 273 -5.06 -15.56 -7.58
CA GLY A 273 -5.96 -14.43 -7.50
C GLY A 273 -6.90 -14.34 -8.70
N VAL A 274 -7.20 -13.11 -9.11
CA VAL A 274 -8.09 -12.86 -10.26
C VAL A 274 -7.51 -13.46 -11.54
N LEU A 275 -6.19 -13.29 -11.76
CA LEU A 275 -5.50 -13.91 -12.89
C LEU A 275 -5.63 -15.44 -12.89
N GLY A 276 -5.43 -16.07 -11.73
CA GLY A 276 -5.48 -17.52 -11.63
C GLY A 276 -6.87 -18.12 -11.88
N VAL A 277 -7.93 -17.43 -11.44
CA VAL A 277 -9.31 -17.86 -11.66
C VAL A 277 -9.76 -17.63 -13.10
N THR A 278 -9.40 -16.48 -13.67
CA THR A 278 -9.87 -16.10 -15.01
C THR A 278 -8.97 -16.63 -16.13
N GLU A 279 -7.67 -16.84 -15.86
CA GLU A 279 -6.63 -17.10 -16.88
C GLU A 279 -6.57 -16.02 -17.98
N LEU A 280 -7.09 -14.82 -17.68
CA LEU A 280 -7.21 -13.71 -18.62
C LEU A 280 -6.26 -12.55 -18.26
N SER A 281 -6.46 -11.95 -17.09
CA SER A 281 -5.74 -10.77 -16.66
C SER A 281 -5.78 -10.60 -15.14
N SER A 282 -4.83 -9.82 -14.61
CA SER A 282 -4.89 -9.29 -13.24
C SER A 282 -5.49 -7.88 -13.17
N ASP A 283 -5.76 -7.25 -14.29
CA ASP A 283 -6.34 -5.90 -14.37
C ASP A 283 -7.86 -5.98 -14.22
N MET A 284 -8.37 -5.45 -13.11
CA MET A 284 -9.79 -5.49 -12.78
C MET A 284 -10.68 -4.79 -13.84
N ARG A 285 -10.13 -3.85 -14.61
CA ARG A 285 -10.87 -3.17 -15.71
C ARG A 285 -11.14 -4.15 -16.87
N GLU A 286 -10.16 -4.99 -17.18
CA GLU A 286 -10.30 -6.04 -18.20
C GLU A 286 -11.26 -7.13 -17.75
N ILE A 287 -11.24 -7.47 -16.47
CA ILE A 287 -12.15 -8.44 -15.87
C ILE A 287 -13.59 -7.93 -15.86
N GLU A 288 -13.83 -6.67 -15.48
CA GLU A 288 -15.17 -6.06 -15.60
C GLU A 288 -15.69 -6.02 -17.05
N ALA A 289 -14.80 -5.78 -18.02
CA ALA A 289 -15.17 -5.81 -19.43
C ALA A 289 -15.53 -7.22 -19.90
N ALA A 290 -14.76 -8.22 -19.48
CA ALA A 290 -15.02 -9.63 -19.78
C ALA A 290 -16.35 -10.12 -19.16
N ASP A 291 -16.61 -9.76 -17.89
CA ASP A 291 -17.89 -10.06 -17.22
C ASP A 291 -19.08 -9.46 -18.00
N LYS A 292 -19.00 -8.19 -18.38
CA LYS A 292 -20.04 -7.53 -19.21
C LYS A 292 -20.22 -8.19 -20.57
N ALA A 293 -19.17 -8.83 -21.09
CA ALA A 293 -19.23 -9.62 -22.32
C ALA A 293 -19.76 -11.04 -22.11
N GLY A 294 -20.06 -11.43 -20.86
CA GLY A 294 -20.66 -12.73 -20.51
C GLY A 294 -19.65 -13.83 -20.19
N ASP A 295 -18.40 -13.51 -19.88
CA ASP A 295 -17.40 -14.50 -19.46
C ASP A 295 -17.73 -15.02 -18.05
N PRO A 296 -18.05 -16.33 -17.89
CA PRO A 296 -18.48 -16.87 -16.60
C PRO A 296 -17.35 -16.94 -15.56
N ARG A 297 -16.08 -17.02 -15.97
CA ARG A 297 -14.94 -17.01 -15.04
C ARG A 297 -14.61 -15.60 -14.58
N ALA A 298 -14.79 -14.61 -15.42
CA ALA A 298 -14.68 -13.20 -15.02
C ALA A 298 -15.78 -12.85 -14.00
N HIS A 299 -17.02 -13.29 -14.24
CA HIS A 299 -18.12 -13.13 -13.30
C HIS A 299 -17.80 -13.76 -11.94
N LEU A 300 -17.41 -15.04 -11.94
CA LEU A 300 -17.04 -15.77 -10.72
C LEU A 300 -15.88 -15.08 -9.96
N ALA A 301 -14.86 -14.60 -10.68
CA ALA A 301 -13.72 -13.92 -10.05
C ALA A 301 -14.14 -12.62 -9.34
N LEU A 302 -15.05 -11.84 -9.94
CA LEU A 302 -15.61 -10.63 -9.32
C LEU A 302 -16.40 -10.98 -8.06
N GLU A 303 -17.29 -11.97 -8.13
CA GLU A 303 -18.07 -12.42 -6.97
C GLU A 303 -17.15 -12.90 -5.82
N MET A 304 -16.11 -13.70 -6.13
CA MET A 304 -15.13 -14.15 -5.13
C MET A 304 -14.38 -12.98 -4.48
N TYR A 305 -13.99 -12.02 -5.29
CA TYR A 305 -13.26 -10.84 -4.86
C TYR A 305 -14.10 -9.97 -3.91
N GLU A 306 -15.32 -9.65 -4.31
CA GLU A 306 -16.28 -8.86 -3.54
C GLU A 306 -16.71 -9.58 -2.24
N GLN A 307 -16.98 -10.88 -2.32
CA GLN A 307 -17.33 -11.69 -1.15
C GLN A 307 -16.22 -11.67 -0.10
N ARG A 308 -14.95 -11.75 -0.50
CA ARG A 308 -13.82 -11.74 0.43
C ARG A 308 -13.73 -10.40 1.18
N ILE A 309 -13.94 -9.28 0.46
CA ILE A 309 -13.95 -7.94 1.06
C ILE A 309 -15.11 -7.84 2.06
N THR A 310 -16.32 -8.25 1.67
CA THR A 310 -17.51 -8.23 2.54
C THR A 310 -17.29 -9.05 3.81
N LYS A 311 -16.70 -10.25 3.70
CA LYS A 311 -16.37 -11.11 4.87
C LYS A 311 -15.42 -10.42 5.84
N TYR A 312 -14.38 -9.78 5.36
CA TYR A 312 -13.43 -9.07 6.22
C TYR A 312 -14.06 -7.86 6.91
N ILE A 313 -14.90 -7.09 6.20
CA ILE A 313 -15.64 -5.99 6.82
C ILE A 313 -16.54 -6.52 7.94
N GLY A 314 -17.29 -7.60 7.70
CA GLY A 314 -18.15 -8.22 8.71
C GLY A 314 -17.37 -8.74 9.92
N ALA A 315 -16.23 -9.42 9.69
CA ALA A 315 -15.38 -9.93 10.76
C ALA A 315 -14.81 -8.80 11.63
N TYR A 316 -14.29 -7.74 11.02
CA TYR A 316 -13.72 -6.60 11.74
C TYR A 316 -14.77 -5.75 12.45
N ALA A 317 -15.96 -5.61 11.88
CA ALA A 317 -17.09 -4.99 12.58
C ALA A 317 -17.46 -5.79 13.86
N ALA A 318 -17.47 -7.12 13.77
CA ALA A 318 -17.73 -7.98 14.94
C ALA A 318 -16.61 -7.86 15.98
N GLU A 319 -15.34 -7.85 15.57
CA GLU A 319 -14.18 -7.72 16.46
C GLU A 319 -14.19 -6.39 17.23
N MET A 320 -14.53 -5.28 16.55
CA MET A 320 -14.61 -3.95 17.18
C MET A 320 -15.92 -3.71 17.93
N GLY A 321 -16.90 -4.64 17.87
CA GLY A 321 -18.22 -4.47 18.46
C GLY A 321 -19.03 -3.39 17.74
N GLY A 322 -18.91 -3.30 16.44
CA GLY A 322 -19.59 -2.35 15.54
C GLY A 322 -18.63 -1.66 14.59
N VAL A 323 -19.19 -0.86 13.69
CA VAL A 323 -18.45 -0.01 12.74
C VAL A 323 -19.21 1.31 12.56
N ASP A 324 -18.47 2.41 12.52
CA ASP A 324 -19.02 3.75 12.31
C ASP A 324 -18.74 4.23 10.88
N ILE A 325 -17.55 3.90 10.36
CA ILE A 325 -17.09 4.38 9.06
C ILE A 325 -16.43 3.24 8.28
N ILE A 326 -16.78 3.09 7.00
CA ILE A 326 -16.10 2.24 6.02
C ILE A 326 -15.47 3.13 4.96
N VAL A 327 -14.18 2.94 4.71
CA VAL A 327 -13.40 3.74 3.74
C VAL A 327 -12.96 2.84 2.58
N PHE A 328 -13.27 3.24 1.35
CA PHE A 328 -12.71 2.64 0.15
C PHE A 328 -11.57 3.51 -0.40
N THR A 329 -10.43 2.87 -0.65
CA THR A 329 -9.22 3.51 -1.18
C THR A 329 -8.44 2.52 -2.06
N GLY A 330 -7.36 3.00 -2.68
CA GLY A 330 -6.61 2.23 -3.67
C GLY A 330 -7.31 2.20 -5.03
N GLY A 331 -6.56 1.91 -6.08
CA GLY A 331 -7.03 2.12 -7.45
C GLY A 331 -8.37 1.46 -7.80
N VAL A 332 -8.65 0.26 -7.26
CA VAL A 332 -9.92 -0.44 -7.43
C VAL A 332 -11.00 0.16 -6.53
N GLY A 333 -10.71 0.34 -5.23
CA GLY A 333 -11.65 0.89 -4.26
C GLY A 333 -12.12 2.31 -4.60
N GLU A 334 -11.22 3.14 -5.15
CA GLU A 334 -11.51 4.52 -5.56
C GLU A 334 -12.35 4.61 -6.83
N ASN A 335 -12.20 3.67 -7.77
CA ASN A 335 -12.70 3.84 -9.14
C ASN A 335 -13.79 2.84 -9.56
N GLN A 336 -13.87 1.65 -8.94
CA GLN A 336 -14.85 0.62 -9.30
C GLN A 336 -16.14 0.76 -8.50
N THR A 337 -17.09 1.43 -9.09
CA THR A 337 -18.38 1.76 -8.47
C THR A 337 -19.26 0.52 -8.23
N GLY A 338 -19.25 -0.43 -9.15
CA GLY A 338 -19.98 -1.70 -9.04
C GLY A 338 -19.49 -2.52 -7.85
N LEU A 339 -18.16 -2.66 -7.70
CA LEU A 339 -17.56 -3.35 -6.56
C LEU A 339 -18.04 -2.76 -5.22
N ARG A 340 -17.96 -1.44 -5.05
CA ARG A 340 -18.41 -0.80 -3.80
C ARG A 340 -19.89 -1.07 -3.52
N GLY A 341 -20.74 -1.01 -4.55
CA GLY A 341 -22.17 -1.34 -4.46
C GLY A 341 -22.38 -2.79 -4.00
N ASN A 342 -21.71 -3.74 -4.66
CA ASN A 342 -21.85 -5.17 -4.37
C ASN A 342 -21.30 -5.54 -2.98
N VAL A 343 -20.20 -4.93 -2.56
CA VAL A 343 -19.64 -5.11 -1.21
C VAL A 343 -20.56 -4.53 -0.13
N CYS A 344 -21.13 -3.34 -0.34
CA CYS A 344 -21.92 -2.67 0.68
C CYS A 344 -23.35 -3.22 0.81
N ARG A 345 -23.96 -3.71 -0.27
CA ARG A 345 -25.35 -4.18 -0.26
C ARG A 345 -25.63 -5.28 0.79
N PRO A 346 -24.79 -6.30 0.95
CA PRO A 346 -25.00 -7.31 2.00
C PRO A 346 -24.82 -6.75 3.44
N LEU A 347 -24.22 -5.59 3.60
CA LEU A 347 -23.93 -4.98 4.90
C LEU A 347 -25.09 -4.13 5.45
N GLY A 348 -26.22 -4.11 4.77
CA GLY A 348 -27.42 -3.38 5.21
C GLY A 348 -27.88 -3.74 6.63
N PHE A 349 -27.68 -4.99 7.08
CA PHE A 349 -28.00 -5.41 8.44
C PHE A 349 -27.19 -4.68 9.53
N MET A 350 -26.02 -4.11 9.17
CA MET A 350 -25.21 -3.29 10.07
C MET A 350 -25.58 -1.80 10.01
N GLY A 351 -26.51 -1.42 9.15
CA GLY A 351 -26.93 -0.03 8.95
C GLY A 351 -26.17 0.70 7.86
N VAL A 352 -25.56 -0.05 6.92
CA VAL A 352 -24.96 0.51 5.70
C VAL A 352 -26.04 0.74 4.66
N GLU A 353 -26.19 1.97 4.20
CA GLU A 353 -27.05 2.36 3.09
C GLU A 353 -26.26 3.25 2.14
N LEU A 354 -26.12 2.86 0.87
CA LEU A 354 -25.46 3.69 -0.13
C LEU A 354 -26.43 4.67 -0.79
N ASP A 355 -25.93 5.85 -1.14
CA ASP A 355 -26.48 6.66 -2.21
C ASP A 355 -25.99 6.06 -3.54
N GLU A 356 -26.80 5.21 -4.15
CA GLU A 356 -26.44 4.46 -5.35
C GLU A 356 -26.08 5.40 -6.51
N GLN A 357 -26.79 6.51 -6.67
CA GLN A 357 -26.51 7.48 -7.74
C GLN A 357 -25.15 8.16 -7.53
N LEU A 358 -24.88 8.59 -6.31
CA LEU A 358 -23.61 9.23 -5.97
C LEU A 358 -22.45 8.22 -6.07
N ASN A 359 -22.64 7.00 -5.57
CA ASN A 359 -21.65 5.93 -5.73
C ASN A 359 -21.31 5.69 -7.21
N MET A 360 -22.31 5.60 -8.10
CA MET A 360 -22.11 5.33 -9.53
C MET A 360 -21.28 6.41 -10.25
N THR A 361 -21.28 7.63 -9.76
CA THR A 361 -20.57 8.77 -10.36
C THR A 361 -19.21 9.05 -9.71
N THR A 362 -18.96 8.53 -8.49
CA THR A 362 -17.73 8.81 -7.73
C THR A 362 -16.55 7.97 -8.24
N ARG A 363 -15.48 8.63 -8.66
CA ARG A 363 -14.20 8.02 -9.05
C ARG A 363 -13.03 8.91 -8.64
N GLY A 364 -12.12 8.37 -7.84
CA GLY A 364 -10.86 9.03 -7.46
C GLY A 364 -11.01 10.37 -6.74
N THR A 365 -12.17 10.60 -6.09
CA THR A 365 -12.47 11.86 -5.38
C THR A 365 -12.97 11.57 -3.97
N GLU A 366 -12.61 12.46 -3.03
CA GLU A 366 -13.12 12.40 -1.67
C GLU A 366 -14.64 12.61 -1.67
N THR A 367 -15.39 11.57 -1.35
CA THR A 367 -16.86 11.62 -1.42
C THR A 367 -17.49 10.71 -0.37
N VAL A 368 -18.43 11.24 0.38
CA VAL A 368 -19.32 10.47 1.27
C VAL A 368 -20.40 9.85 0.38
N ILE A 369 -20.31 8.55 0.12
CA ILE A 369 -21.21 7.82 -0.79
C ILE A 369 -22.34 7.07 -0.07
N SER A 370 -22.41 7.17 1.26
CA SER A 370 -23.55 6.64 2.04
C SER A 370 -24.72 7.62 2.00
N ALA A 371 -25.94 7.08 2.01
CA ALA A 371 -27.16 7.87 2.14
C ALA A 371 -27.17 8.67 3.46
N PRO A 372 -27.89 9.81 3.52
CA PRO A 372 -28.00 10.59 4.77
C PRO A 372 -28.57 9.77 5.95
N SER A 373 -29.46 8.81 5.66
CA SER A 373 -30.08 7.89 6.64
C SER A 373 -29.14 6.80 7.13
N SER A 374 -28.03 6.56 6.44
CA SER A 374 -27.08 5.49 6.77
C SER A 374 -26.47 5.71 8.15
N LYS A 375 -26.55 4.69 9.01
CA LYS A 375 -25.90 4.69 10.33
C LYS A 375 -24.39 4.61 10.20
N VAL A 376 -23.91 3.75 9.28
CA VAL A 376 -22.49 3.59 8.96
C VAL A 376 -22.16 4.48 7.79
N LYS A 377 -21.20 5.38 7.94
CA LYS A 377 -20.75 6.23 6.84
C LYS A 377 -19.85 5.42 5.90
N VAL A 378 -20.07 5.56 4.61
CA VAL A 378 -19.23 4.96 3.57
C VAL A 378 -18.61 6.08 2.77
N VAL A 379 -17.28 6.09 2.70
CA VAL A 379 -16.54 7.21 2.12
C VAL A 379 -15.47 6.70 1.17
N VAL A 380 -15.35 7.32 0.02
CA VAL A 380 -14.19 7.15 -0.87
C VAL A 380 -13.16 8.19 -0.49
N VAL A 381 -11.94 7.73 -0.19
CA VAL A 381 -10.81 8.60 0.13
C VAL A 381 -9.61 8.15 -0.69
N PRO A 382 -9.19 8.89 -1.71
CA PRO A 382 -7.96 8.58 -2.44
C PRO A 382 -6.76 8.57 -1.49
N THR A 383 -5.95 7.51 -1.57
CA THR A 383 -4.75 7.41 -0.75
C THR A 383 -3.65 8.35 -1.25
N ASP A 384 -2.88 8.92 -0.35
CA ASP A 384 -1.67 9.69 -0.64
C ASP A 384 -0.55 9.31 0.34
N GLU A 385 0.05 8.16 0.09
CA GLU A 385 1.11 7.62 0.92
C GLU A 385 2.37 8.51 0.89
N GLU A 386 2.67 9.09 -0.27
CA GLU A 386 3.84 9.95 -0.42
C GLU A 386 3.69 11.25 0.37
N MET A 387 2.50 11.83 0.43
CA MET A 387 2.22 12.99 1.28
C MET A 387 2.40 12.64 2.76
N MET A 388 1.94 11.46 3.19
CA MET A 388 2.13 11.00 4.56
C MET A 388 3.61 10.81 4.89
N ILE A 389 4.38 10.21 3.97
CA ILE A 389 5.84 10.06 4.10
C ILE A 389 6.52 11.43 4.21
N ALA A 390 6.11 12.39 3.38
CA ALA A 390 6.67 13.74 3.41
C ALA A 390 6.39 14.47 4.73
N ARG A 391 5.16 14.38 5.25
CA ARG A 391 4.77 14.97 6.53
C ARG A 391 5.52 14.34 7.69
N ASP A 392 5.62 13.01 7.76
CA ASP A 392 6.42 12.33 8.79
C ASP A 392 7.89 12.75 8.72
N THR A 393 8.46 12.83 7.53
CA THR A 393 9.85 13.25 7.32
C THR A 393 10.07 14.67 7.82
N ARG A 394 9.19 15.62 7.44
CA ARG A 394 9.23 17.00 7.93
C ARG A 394 9.17 17.05 9.46
N ASP A 395 8.22 16.35 10.06
CA ASP A 395 7.96 16.42 11.50
C ASP A 395 9.10 15.83 12.32
N ILE A 396 9.79 14.81 11.81
CA ILE A 396 10.97 14.22 12.45
C ILE A 396 12.15 15.16 12.31
N VAL A 397 12.44 15.64 11.09
CA VAL A 397 13.63 16.46 10.81
C VAL A 397 13.53 17.85 11.47
N SER A 398 12.31 18.41 11.54
CA SER A 398 12.09 19.71 12.20
C SER A 398 12.39 19.70 13.70
N LYS A 399 12.31 18.53 14.35
CA LYS A 399 12.62 18.37 15.78
C LYS A 399 14.12 18.19 16.06
N LEU A 400 14.95 18.05 15.02
CA LEU A 400 16.41 17.93 15.16
C LEU A 400 17.10 19.30 15.18
N LYS A 401 16.36 20.35 14.93
CA LYS A 401 16.80 21.75 15.06
C LYS A 401 16.57 22.21 16.49
#